data_e542cff5971596f50e801b0fa40bdcc5
#
_entry.id   e542cff5971596f50e801b0fa40bdcc5
#
_cell.length_a   1.000
_cell.length_b   1.000
_cell.length_c   1.000
_cell.angle_alpha   90.00
_cell.angle_beta   90.00
_cell.angle_gamma   90.00
#
_symmetry.space_group_name_H-M   'P 1'
#
loop_
_entity.id
_entity.type
_entity.pdbx_description
1 polymer ?
#
loop_
_entity_poly.entity_id
_entity_poly.type
_entity_poly.pdbx_seq_one_letter_code
_entity_poly.pdbx_strand_id
1 'polypeptide(L)'
;MKTYVSLGIGDLFFLDSILTKEEKESISEIYWACRFGYVMEKLMEGNKSYPNLKAQYTIDDEVGKKAMATLDPVAVDFWHFRPDFHPNFETGLKLFDIEDEWNNQNLQTIDAPSMFLDDTRPFQSSSFIKHSKAIDDEYILFHYPTSTRPRNDIASITMDDWDFVDELSKYHRMRVLVIADSTIDVPLSSYELLIKPDIKHVVDLVANCDYYAGCDSFCSILAAKALPKDKMFIKQSPNFTGWNNWLYRAFLPHSPEEVRQIYKQHIGR
;
A
#
# COMPACT_ATOMS: atom_id res chain seq x y z
N MET A 1 -4.11 -22.15 -10.72
CA MET A 1 -4.98 -21.15 -11.38
C MET A 1 -4.12 -19.98 -11.82
N LYS A 2 -4.26 -19.54 -13.07
CA LYS A 2 -3.63 -18.34 -13.59
C LYS A 2 -4.47 -17.13 -13.16
N THR A 3 -3.82 -16.10 -12.64
CA THR A 3 -4.50 -14.96 -12.03
C THR A 3 -3.97 -13.65 -12.57
N TYR A 4 -4.87 -12.83 -13.11
CA TYR A 4 -4.58 -11.49 -13.58
C TYR A 4 -4.92 -10.48 -12.49
N VAL A 5 -3.96 -9.63 -12.12
CA VAL A 5 -4.08 -8.70 -11.02
C VAL A 5 -3.70 -7.29 -11.47
N SER A 6 -4.64 -6.36 -11.37
CA SER A 6 -4.45 -4.95 -11.71
C SER A 6 -4.73 -4.06 -10.51
N LEU A 7 -3.77 -3.98 -9.59
CA LEU A 7 -3.90 -3.31 -8.30
C LEU A 7 -2.70 -2.40 -8.01
N GLY A 8 -2.87 -1.48 -7.08
CA GLY A 8 -1.76 -0.78 -6.44
C GLY A 8 -1.11 -1.59 -5.31
N ILE A 9 0.05 -1.16 -4.84
CA ILE A 9 0.77 -1.88 -3.75
C ILE A 9 -0.09 -1.98 -2.50
N GLY A 10 -0.82 -0.91 -2.15
CA GLY A 10 -1.72 -0.90 -1.00
C GLY A 10 -2.83 -1.93 -1.11
N ASP A 11 -3.40 -2.04 -2.31
CA ASP A 11 -4.49 -2.98 -2.58
C ASP A 11 -4.04 -4.44 -2.44
N LEU A 12 -2.76 -4.74 -2.69
CA LEU A 12 -2.22 -6.08 -2.48
C LEU A 12 -2.34 -6.53 -1.02
N PHE A 13 -2.09 -5.64 -0.06
CA PHE A 13 -2.22 -5.98 1.36
C PHE A 13 -3.68 -6.24 1.75
N PHE A 14 -4.62 -5.47 1.18
CA PHE A 14 -6.04 -5.74 1.35
C PHE A 14 -6.44 -7.06 0.73
N LEU A 15 -6.07 -7.27 -0.53
CA LEU A 15 -6.38 -8.50 -1.25
C LEU A 15 -5.88 -9.71 -0.47
N ASP A 16 -4.63 -9.70 -0.02
CA ASP A 16 -4.05 -10.76 0.78
C ASP A 16 -4.83 -11.02 2.08
N SER A 17 -5.44 -9.97 2.65
CA SER A 17 -6.23 -10.08 3.89
C SER A 17 -7.63 -10.65 3.67
N ILE A 18 -8.18 -10.59 2.46
CA ILE A 18 -9.54 -11.07 2.15
C ILE A 18 -9.56 -12.38 1.35
N LEU A 19 -8.45 -12.78 0.73
CA LEU A 19 -8.33 -14.07 0.10
C LEU A 19 -8.31 -15.18 1.15
N THR A 20 -9.16 -16.18 0.96
CA THR A 20 -9.16 -17.40 1.79
C THR A 20 -7.87 -18.19 1.58
N LYS A 21 -7.60 -19.13 2.47
CA LYS A 21 -6.45 -20.04 2.32
C LYS A 21 -6.53 -20.82 1.03
N GLU A 22 -7.70 -21.34 0.71
CA GLU A 22 -7.98 -22.15 -0.49
C GLU A 22 -7.75 -21.32 -1.77
N GLU A 23 -8.19 -20.06 -1.78
CA GLU A 23 -7.95 -19.15 -2.89
C GLU A 23 -6.45 -18.90 -3.08
N LYS A 24 -5.69 -18.59 -2.01
CA LYS A 24 -4.24 -18.43 -2.07
C LYS A 24 -3.52 -19.69 -2.56
N GLU A 25 -3.93 -20.86 -2.06
CA GLU A 25 -3.36 -22.14 -2.49
C GLU A 25 -3.70 -22.50 -3.95
N SER A 26 -4.79 -21.97 -4.49
CA SER A 26 -5.18 -22.22 -5.88
C SER A 26 -4.33 -21.44 -6.90
N ILE A 27 -3.71 -20.34 -6.50
CA ILE A 27 -2.94 -19.47 -7.37
C ILE A 27 -1.62 -20.15 -7.78
N SER A 28 -1.42 -20.32 -9.09
CA SER A 28 -0.21 -20.95 -9.63
C SER A 28 0.64 -19.99 -10.46
N GLU A 29 0.02 -19.00 -11.07
CA GLU A 29 0.69 -17.97 -11.88
C GLU A 29 -0.01 -16.63 -11.64
N ILE A 30 0.75 -15.54 -11.58
CA ILE A 30 0.22 -14.18 -11.43
C ILE A 30 0.75 -13.29 -12.54
N TYR A 31 -0.15 -12.54 -13.17
CA TYR A 31 0.13 -11.51 -14.15
C TYR A 31 -0.15 -10.15 -13.51
N TRP A 32 0.91 -9.43 -13.16
CA TRP A 32 0.84 -8.13 -12.50
C TRP A 32 0.62 -7.02 -13.52
N ALA A 33 -0.61 -6.73 -13.84
CA ALA A 33 -1.01 -5.77 -14.86
C ALA A 33 -1.11 -4.34 -14.31
N CYS A 34 -0.05 -3.85 -13.68
CA CYS A 34 0.00 -2.53 -13.10
C CYS A 34 1.43 -1.98 -13.02
N ARG A 35 1.54 -0.68 -12.82
CA ARG A 35 2.82 0.05 -12.75
C ARG A 35 3.80 -0.50 -11.70
N PHE A 36 3.28 -1.06 -10.62
CA PHE A 36 4.09 -1.55 -9.51
C PHE A 36 4.23 -3.08 -9.49
N GLY A 37 3.98 -3.73 -10.62
CA GLY A 37 4.03 -5.20 -10.72
C GLY A 37 5.35 -5.78 -10.21
N TYR A 38 6.49 -5.18 -10.57
CA TYR A 38 7.81 -5.61 -10.10
C TYR A 38 7.99 -5.52 -8.57
N VAL A 39 7.34 -4.54 -7.92
CA VAL A 39 7.35 -4.42 -6.46
C VAL A 39 6.52 -5.53 -5.83
N MET A 40 5.36 -5.83 -6.40
CA MET A 40 4.48 -6.89 -5.94
C MET A 40 5.12 -8.26 -6.13
N GLU A 41 5.76 -8.51 -7.27
CA GLU A 41 6.54 -9.72 -7.53
C GLU A 41 7.57 -9.96 -6.42
N LYS A 42 8.33 -8.93 -6.09
CA LYS A 42 9.34 -8.97 -5.03
C LYS A 42 8.73 -9.23 -3.64
N LEU A 43 7.57 -8.64 -3.33
CA LEU A 43 6.86 -8.88 -2.08
C LEU A 43 6.38 -10.32 -1.97
N MET A 44 5.87 -10.87 -3.07
CA MET A 44 5.35 -12.25 -3.12
C MET A 44 6.44 -13.32 -3.04
N GLU A 45 7.68 -12.96 -3.36
CA GLU A 45 8.82 -13.88 -3.38
C GLU A 45 9.04 -14.55 -2.01
N GLY A 46 8.90 -15.89 -1.98
CA GLY A 46 9.06 -16.67 -0.76
C GLY A 46 7.88 -16.58 0.21
N ASN A 47 6.75 -16.01 -0.20
CA ASN A 47 5.54 -15.97 0.63
C ASN A 47 4.90 -17.36 0.73
N LYS A 48 4.99 -17.97 1.90
CA LYS A 48 4.51 -19.34 2.16
C LYS A 48 2.99 -19.49 2.11
N SER A 49 2.24 -18.39 2.13
CA SER A 49 0.78 -18.43 2.01
C SER A 49 0.30 -18.74 0.58
N TYR A 50 1.21 -18.67 -0.39
CA TYR A 50 0.97 -18.98 -1.80
C TYR A 50 1.83 -20.19 -2.24
N PRO A 51 1.62 -21.38 -1.67
CA PRO A 51 2.54 -22.52 -1.82
C PRO A 51 2.63 -23.06 -3.25
N ASN A 52 1.62 -22.82 -4.07
CA ASN A 52 1.55 -23.31 -5.44
C ASN A 52 1.95 -22.25 -6.49
N LEU A 53 2.33 -21.05 -6.07
CA LEU A 53 2.80 -19.99 -6.96
C LEU A 53 4.15 -20.39 -7.59
N LYS A 54 4.13 -20.59 -8.92
CA LYS A 54 5.28 -21.07 -9.71
C LYS A 54 5.93 -19.98 -10.53
N ALA A 55 5.13 -19.02 -11.00
CA ALA A 55 5.59 -17.96 -11.88
C ALA A 55 4.85 -16.65 -11.62
N GLN A 56 5.55 -15.55 -11.83
CA GLN A 56 5.02 -14.21 -11.80
C GLN A 56 5.49 -13.46 -13.03
N TYR A 57 4.62 -12.64 -13.59
CA TYR A 57 4.87 -11.88 -14.82
C TYR A 57 4.54 -10.41 -14.57
N THR A 58 5.41 -9.52 -15.02
CA THR A 58 5.24 -8.08 -14.87
C THR A 58 5.35 -7.40 -16.24
N ILE A 59 4.66 -6.29 -16.40
CA ILE A 59 4.83 -5.43 -17.57
C ILE A 59 5.95 -4.44 -17.27
N ASP A 60 6.88 -4.30 -18.18
CA ASP A 60 7.92 -3.27 -18.12
C ASP A 60 7.28 -1.88 -18.04
N ASP A 61 7.77 -1.02 -17.14
CA ASP A 61 7.18 0.30 -16.87
C ASP A 61 7.15 1.19 -18.12
N GLU A 62 8.19 1.15 -18.93
CA GLU A 62 8.25 1.93 -20.17
C GLU A 62 7.32 1.38 -21.26
N VAL A 63 7.19 0.06 -21.34
CA VAL A 63 6.24 -0.59 -22.26
C VAL A 63 4.81 -0.26 -21.84
N GLY A 64 4.52 -0.36 -20.54
CA GLY A 64 3.21 -0.03 -20.00
C GLY A 64 2.84 1.44 -20.23
N LYS A 65 3.75 2.36 -19.97
CA LYS A 65 3.54 3.79 -20.24
C LYS A 65 3.24 4.08 -21.70
N LYS A 66 3.99 3.47 -22.63
CA LYS A 66 3.73 3.62 -24.07
C LYS A 66 2.36 3.09 -24.46
N ALA A 67 1.99 1.91 -23.96
CA ALA A 67 0.69 1.32 -24.22
C ALA A 67 -0.45 2.22 -23.72
N MET A 68 -0.33 2.73 -22.50
CA MET A 68 -1.32 3.64 -21.93
C MET A 68 -1.41 4.98 -22.64
N ALA A 69 -0.29 5.53 -23.11
CA ALA A 69 -0.28 6.78 -23.87
C ALA A 69 -1.06 6.70 -25.19
N THR A 70 -1.27 5.50 -25.73
CA THR A 70 -2.11 5.29 -26.92
C THR A 70 -3.60 5.25 -26.59
N LEU A 71 -3.95 4.92 -25.35
CA LEU A 71 -5.33 4.79 -24.89
C LEU A 71 -5.82 6.08 -24.24
N ASP A 72 -5.03 6.62 -23.33
CA ASP A 72 -5.29 7.87 -22.63
C ASP A 72 -3.97 8.63 -22.36
N PRO A 73 -3.65 9.66 -23.19
CA PRO A 73 -2.44 10.44 -23.04
C PRO A 73 -2.30 11.15 -21.67
N VAL A 74 -3.39 11.40 -20.98
CA VAL A 74 -3.41 12.05 -19.66
C VAL A 74 -3.03 11.05 -18.55
N ALA A 75 -3.30 9.77 -18.77
CA ALA A 75 -3.06 8.71 -17.79
C ALA A 75 -1.62 8.15 -17.79
N VAL A 76 -0.70 8.70 -18.58
CA VAL A 76 0.67 8.18 -18.82
C VAL A 76 1.45 7.91 -17.54
N ASP A 77 1.21 8.67 -16.49
CA ASP A 77 1.91 8.51 -15.21
C ASP A 77 1.26 7.52 -14.24
N PHE A 78 0.05 7.08 -14.52
CA PHE A 78 -0.72 6.22 -13.62
C PHE A 78 -1.52 5.19 -14.43
N TRP A 79 -0.87 4.15 -14.87
CA TRP A 79 -1.51 3.12 -15.65
C TRP A 79 -1.85 1.89 -14.84
N HIS A 80 -3.08 1.39 -15.07
CA HIS A 80 -3.56 0.09 -14.64
C HIS A 80 -4.35 -0.51 -15.79
N PHE A 81 -4.08 -1.75 -16.11
CA PHE A 81 -4.82 -2.51 -17.13
C PHE A 81 -5.98 -3.25 -16.48
N ARG A 82 -7.00 -2.51 -16.07
CA ARG A 82 -8.10 -3.00 -15.24
C ARG A 82 -9.19 -3.67 -16.06
N PRO A 83 -9.81 -4.77 -15.53
CA PRO A 83 -10.91 -5.45 -16.21
C PRO A 83 -12.16 -4.59 -16.41
N ASP A 84 -12.43 -3.63 -15.54
CA ASP A 84 -13.55 -2.69 -15.64
C ASP A 84 -13.30 -1.56 -16.63
N PHE A 85 -12.09 -1.48 -17.20
CA PHE A 85 -11.71 -0.52 -18.22
C PHE A 85 -11.25 -1.24 -19.49
N HIS A 86 -12.22 -1.65 -20.29
CA HIS A 86 -12.08 -2.58 -21.39
C HIS A 86 -10.88 -2.35 -22.35
N PRO A 87 -10.60 -1.14 -22.87
CA PRO A 87 -9.45 -0.93 -23.76
C PRO A 87 -8.11 -1.21 -23.06
N ASN A 88 -7.99 -0.81 -21.79
CA ASN A 88 -6.79 -1.03 -21.00
C ASN A 88 -6.60 -2.51 -20.68
N PHE A 89 -7.69 -3.20 -20.36
CA PHE A 89 -7.67 -4.63 -20.06
C PHE A 89 -7.20 -5.46 -21.27
N GLU A 90 -7.80 -5.25 -22.44
CA GLU A 90 -7.39 -5.93 -23.66
C GLU A 90 -5.90 -5.67 -24.01
N THR A 91 -5.45 -4.43 -23.82
CA THR A 91 -4.03 -4.10 -24.01
C THR A 91 -3.15 -4.86 -23.02
N GLY A 92 -3.58 -4.99 -21.77
CA GLY A 92 -2.87 -5.78 -20.76
C GLY A 92 -2.78 -7.25 -21.13
N LEU A 93 -3.87 -7.85 -21.62
CA LEU A 93 -3.88 -9.24 -22.09
C LEU A 93 -2.87 -9.45 -23.25
N LYS A 94 -2.84 -8.52 -24.21
CA LYS A 94 -1.89 -8.54 -25.34
C LYS A 94 -0.44 -8.42 -24.92
N LEU A 95 -0.16 -7.53 -23.95
CA LEU A 95 1.20 -7.32 -23.44
C LEU A 95 1.76 -8.57 -22.74
N PHE A 96 0.88 -9.39 -22.18
CA PHE A 96 1.26 -10.67 -21.57
C PHE A 96 1.13 -11.88 -22.49
N ASP A 97 0.56 -11.71 -23.71
CA ASP A 97 0.25 -12.81 -24.63
C ASP A 97 -0.67 -13.89 -23.98
N ILE A 98 -1.75 -13.42 -23.32
CA ILE A 98 -2.70 -14.29 -22.59
C ILE A 98 -4.16 -14.10 -23.02
N GLU A 99 -4.40 -13.60 -24.24
CA GLU A 99 -5.75 -13.42 -24.78
C GLU A 99 -6.48 -14.76 -24.91
N ASP A 100 -5.77 -15.81 -25.33
CA ASP A 100 -6.35 -17.15 -25.43
C ASP A 100 -6.72 -17.73 -24.06
N GLU A 101 -5.94 -17.48 -23.03
CA GLU A 101 -6.24 -17.91 -21.66
C GLU A 101 -7.53 -17.25 -21.15
N TRP A 102 -7.71 -15.98 -21.46
CA TRP A 102 -8.92 -15.24 -21.14
C TRP A 102 -10.14 -15.80 -21.88
N ASN A 103 -10.02 -15.94 -23.21
CA ASN A 103 -11.10 -16.42 -24.08
C ASN A 103 -11.54 -17.85 -23.73
N ASN A 104 -10.62 -18.69 -23.28
CA ASN A 104 -10.88 -20.07 -22.87
C ASN A 104 -11.26 -20.20 -21.38
N GLN A 105 -11.46 -19.09 -20.64
CA GLN A 105 -11.80 -19.05 -19.22
C GLN A 105 -10.74 -19.72 -18.31
N ASN A 106 -9.50 -19.78 -18.73
CA ASN A 106 -8.38 -20.32 -17.96
C ASN A 106 -7.67 -19.26 -17.10
N LEU A 107 -8.04 -18.00 -17.28
CA LEU A 107 -7.53 -16.86 -16.55
C LEU A 107 -8.60 -16.30 -15.63
N GLN A 108 -8.31 -16.22 -14.34
CA GLN A 108 -9.15 -15.50 -13.39
C GLN A 108 -8.65 -14.07 -13.23
N THR A 109 -9.55 -13.10 -13.29
CA THR A 109 -9.25 -11.75 -12.90
C THR A 109 -9.58 -11.55 -11.42
N ILE A 110 -8.68 -10.87 -10.71
CA ILE A 110 -9.01 -10.38 -9.38
C ILE A 110 -9.51 -8.96 -9.52
N ASP A 111 -10.81 -8.80 -9.33
CA ASP A 111 -11.47 -7.51 -9.19
C ASP A 111 -11.50 -7.13 -7.71
N ALA A 112 -10.46 -6.43 -7.28
CA ALA A 112 -10.36 -5.98 -5.90
C ALA A 112 -11.55 -5.13 -5.45
N PRO A 113 -12.07 -4.17 -6.24
CA PRO A 113 -13.27 -3.43 -5.86
C PRO A 113 -14.45 -4.33 -5.49
N SER A 114 -14.81 -5.27 -6.35
CA SER A 114 -15.94 -6.18 -6.08
C SER A 114 -15.70 -7.06 -4.84
N MET A 115 -14.50 -7.58 -4.69
CA MET A 115 -14.14 -8.40 -3.53
C MET A 115 -14.17 -7.59 -2.22
N PHE A 116 -13.76 -6.34 -2.27
CA PHE A 116 -13.79 -5.46 -1.10
C PHE A 116 -15.20 -5.04 -0.72
N LEU A 117 -16.11 -4.92 -1.65
CA LEU A 117 -17.52 -4.60 -1.40
C LEU A 117 -18.30 -5.79 -0.82
N ASP A 118 -17.76 -6.99 -0.91
CA ASP A 118 -18.37 -8.17 -0.31
C ASP A 118 -18.20 -8.15 1.22
N ASP A 119 -19.27 -7.73 1.91
CA ASP A 119 -19.30 -7.64 3.38
C ASP A 119 -19.25 -9.02 4.07
N THR A 120 -19.44 -10.09 3.34
CA THR A 120 -19.41 -11.46 3.88
C THR A 120 -17.99 -12.00 4.00
N ARG A 121 -17.00 -11.39 3.33
CA ARG A 121 -15.60 -11.83 3.40
C ARG A 121 -14.94 -11.42 4.72
N PRO A 122 -14.46 -12.38 5.51
CA PRO A 122 -13.73 -12.05 6.74
C PRO A 122 -12.36 -11.49 6.41
N PHE A 123 -11.95 -10.46 7.15
CA PHE A 123 -10.57 -9.99 7.08
C PHE A 123 -9.66 -10.87 7.94
N GLN A 124 -8.57 -11.31 7.33
CA GLN A 124 -7.50 -12.06 8.00
C GLN A 124 -6.26 -11.18 8.18
N SER A 125 -5.33 -11.61 9.00
CA SER A 125 -4.01 -11.00 9.06
C SER A 125 -3.31 -11.12 7.71
N SER A 126 -2.66 -10.05 7.26
CA SER A 126 -1.88 -10.10 6.02
C SER A 126 -0.69 -11.04 6.18
N SER A 127 -0.46 -11.90 5.19
CA SER A 127 0.66 -12.84 5.17
C SER A 127 2.03 -12.16 5.00
N PHE A 128 2.03 -10.90 4.62
CA PHE A 128 3.24 -10.07 4.50
C PHE A 128 3.74 -9.56 5.85
N ILE A 129 2.87 -9.51 6.87
CA ILE A 129 3.23 -9.02 8.20
C ILE A 129 3.95 -10.12 8.96
N LYS A 130 5.23 -9.92 9.21
CA LYS A 130 6.02 -10.74 10.10
C LYS A 130 6.28 -9.95 11.36
N HIS A 131 5.79 -10.46 12.49
CA HIS A 131 6.06 -9.88 13.81
C HIS A 131 7.47 -10.25 14.30
N SER A 132 8.49 -10.01 13.49
CA SER A 132 9.88 -10.15 13.89
C SER A 132 10.49 -8.76 13.86
N LYS A 133 10.79 -8.19 15.03
CA LYS A 133 11.42 -6.87 15.11
C LYS A 133 12.72 -6.87 14.31
N ALA A 134 12.72 -6.15 13.18
CA ALA A 134 13.93 -5.88 12.41
C ALA A 134 14.87 -4.91 13.13
N ILE A 135 14.33 -4.18 14.11
CA ILE A 135 15.00 -3.20 14.93
C ILE A 135 14.59 -3.44 16.39
N ASP A 136 15.56 -3.68 17.27
CA ASP A 136 15.30 -3.98 18.68
C ASP A 136 14.79 -2.79 19.50
N ASP A 137 15.02 -1.56 19.02
CA ASP A 137 14.61 -0.34 19.68
C ASP A 137 13.17 0.05 19.34
N GLU A 138 12.53 0.76 20.26
CA GLU A 138 11.23 1.41 20.02
C GLU A 138 11.40 2.63 19.12
N TYR A 139 10.50 2.79 18.13
CA TYR A 139 10.56 3.90 17.17
C TYR A 139 9.20 4.33 16.64
N ILE A 140 9.15 5.58 16.25
CA ILE A 140 8.07 6.17 15.46
C ILE A 140 8.48 6.10 13.99
N LEU A 141 7.64 5.49 13.15
CA LEU A 141 7.84 5.51 11.70
C LEU A 141 7.04 6.65 11.10
N PHE A 142 7.73 7.57 10.41
CA PHE A 142 7.10 8.66 9.68
C PHE A 142 7.30 8.47 8.18
N HIS A 143 6.22 8.24 7.47
CA HIS A 143 6.24 8.13 6.01
C HIS A 143 5.97 9.47 5.37
N TYR A 144 7.01 10.04 4.75
CA TYR A 144 6.94 11.25 3.96
C TYR A 144 6.82 10.90 2.47
N PRO A 145 5.63 11.03 1.86
CA PRO A 145 5.47 10.73 0.45
C PRO A 145 6.11 11.84 -0.37
N THR A 146 7.18 11.51 -1.03
CA THR A 146 7.81 12.36 -2.04
C THR A 146 7.32 12.00 -3.43
N SER A 147 6.13 11.39 -3.54
CA SER A 147 5.63 11.01 -4.85
C SER A 147 5.61 12.25 -5.75
N THR A 148 6.22 12.12 -6.89
CA THR A 148 6.43 13.13 -7.94
C THR A 148 5.12 13.69 -8.53
N ARG A 149 3.99 13.38 -7.93
CA ARG A 149 2.69 13.89 -8.35
C ARG A 149 2.24 14.97 -7.39
N PRO A 150 2.15 16.21 -7.88
CA PRO A 150 1.26 17.17 -7.26
C PRO A 150 -0.18 16.69 -7.50
N ARG A 151 -0.63 15.70 -6.76
CA ARG A 151 -2.05 15.45 -6.66
C ARG A 151 -2.60 16.48 -5.72
N ASN A 152 -3.48 17.34 -6.22
CA ASN A 152 -4.26 18.27 -5.41
C ASN A 152 -5.16 17.53 -4.39
N ASP A 153 -5.19 16.21 -4.45
CA ASP A 153 -5.99 15.31 -3.65
C ASP A 153 -5.19 14.56 -2.56
N ILE A 154 -3.86 14.62 -2.56
CA ILE A 154 -3.05 14.04 -1.49
C ILE A 154 -2.82 15.10 -0.41
N ALA A 155 -3.11 14.75 0.84
CA ALA A 155 -2.78 15.59 1.97
C ALA A 155 -1.26 15.81 2.01
N SER A 156 -0.82 17.03 1.71
CA SER A 156 0.59 17.40 1.84
C SER A 156 0.99 17.40 3.30
N ILE A 157 2.17 16.87 3.60
CA ILE A 157 2.79 17.00 4.91
C ILE A 157 3.16 18.47 5.13
N THR A 158 2.74 19.03 6.24
CA THR A 158 2.97 20.42 6.64
C THR A 158 3.91 20.50 7.85
N MET A 159 4.33 21.71 8.22
CA MET A 159 5.13 21.91 9.44
C MET A 159 4.40 21.41 10.68
N ASP A 160 3.07 21.56 10.77
CA ASP A 160 2.29 21.06 11.91
C ASP A 160 2.39 19.53 12.04
N ASP A 161 2.55 18.80 10.94
CA ASP A 161 2.70 17.35 10.98
C ASP A 161 4.10 16.97 11.50
N TRP A 162 5.12 17.73 11.12
CA TRP A 162 6.47 17.58 11.66
C TRP A 162 6.53 17.91 13.16
N ASP A 163 5.93 19.03 13.58
CA ASP A 163 5.86 19.43 14.98
C ASP A 163 5.14 18.37 15.81
N PHE A 164 4.06 17.79 15.28
CA PHE A 164 3.36 16.69 15.92
C PHE A 164 4.25 15.46 16.12
N VAL A 165 5.00 15.06 15.10
CA VAL A 165 5.90 13.89 15.19
C VAL A 165 7.06 14.17 16.17
N ASP A 166 7.58 15.39 16.19
CA ASP A 166 8.62 15.81 17.13
C ASP A 166 8.11 15.79 18.59
N GLU A 167 6.90 16.29 18.84
CA GLU A 167 6.25 16.21 20.16
C GLU A 167 6.01 14.76 20.58
N LEU A 168 5.52 13.89 19.66
CA LEU A 168 5.32 12.48 19.93
C LEU A 168 6.63 11.77 20.31
N SER A 169 7.71 12.08 19.56
CA SER A 169 9.06 11.58 19.82
C SER A 169 9.58 11.97 21.19
N LYS A 170 9.46 13.24 21.55
CA LYS A 170 9.88 13.77 22.85
C LYS A 170 9.08 13.17 24.00
N TYR A 171 7.76 13.03 23.82
CA TYR A 171 6.89 12.48 24.85
C TYR A 171 7.21 11.02 25.14
N HIS A 172 7.35 10.19 24.12
CA HIS A 172 7.64 8.77 24.26
C HIS A 172 9.13 8.45 24.41
N ARG A 173 10.02 9.44 24.20
CA ARG A 173 11.49 9.26 24.16
C ARG A 173 11.93 8.24 23.11
N MET A 174 11.22 8.22 21.99
CA MET A 174 11.49 7.34 20.87
C MET A 174 12.19 8.08 19.75
N ARG A 175 13.05 7.38 19.01
CA ARG A 175 13.63 7.90 17.79
C ARG A 175 12.59 7.95 16.66
N VAL A 176 12.82 8.79 15.67
CA VAL A 176 12.00 8.87 14.47
C VAL A 176 12.75 8.30 13.29
N LEU A 177 12.15 7.32 12.60
CA LEU A 177 12.60 6.85 11.30
C LEU A 177 11.71 7.50 10.24
N VAL A 178 12.33 8.21 9.29
CA VAL A 178 11.62 8.88 8.20
C VAL A 178 11.85 8.11 6.91
N ILE A 179 10.79 7.62 6.29
CA ILE A 179 10.86 7.00 4.96
C ILE A 179 10.49 8.02 3.91
N ALA A 180 11.35 8.21 2.90
CA ALA A 180 11.12 9.11 1.79
C ALA A 180 11.65 8.54 0.46
N ASP A 181 11.10 8.99 -0.67
CA ASP A 181 11.56 8.60 -2.01
C ASP A 181 12.79 9.38 -2.49
N SER A 182 13.08 10.51 -1.85
CA SER A 182 14.23 11.35 -2.16
C SER A 182 14.77 12.02 -0.91
N THR A 183 15.94 12.62 -1.01
CA THR A 183 16.48 13.47 0.05
C THR A 183 15.54 14.63 0.34
N ILE A 184 15.19 14.82 1.59
CA ILE A 184 14.35 15.89 2.09
C ILE A 184 15.06 16.63 3.22
N ASP A 185 14.73 17.90 3.39
CA ASP A 185 15.15 18.65 4.56
C ASP A 185 14.17 18.35 5.71
N VAL A 186 14.64 17.61 6.70
CA VAL A 186 13.82 17.13 7.81
C VAL A 186 13.95 18.08 8.99
N PRO A 187 12.88 18.76 9.38
CA PRO A 187 12.91 19.74 10.47
C PRO A 187 12.78 19.13 11.86
N LEU A 188 13.32 17.94 12.07
CA LEU A 188 13.31 17.25 13.36
C LEU A 188 14.64 17.36 14.06
N SER A 189 14.60 17.40 15.39
CA SER A 189 15.81 17.49 16.22
C SER A 189 16.61 16.18 16.22
N SER A 190 15.95 15.05 16.05
CA SER A 190 16.56 13.72 16.01
C SER A 190 15.76 12.79 15.12
N TYR A 191 16.40 12.30 14.07
CA TYR A 191 15.76 11.37 13.12
C TYR A 191 16.81 10.56 12.36
N GLU A 192 16.36 9.48 11.75
CA GLU A 192 17.08 8.71 10.75
C GLU A 192 16.29 8.74 9.44
N LEU A 193 16.90 9.22 8.35
CA LEU A 193 16.28 9.31 7.03
C LEU A 193 16.63 8.08 6.19
N LEU A 194 15.62 7.35 5.80
CA LEU A 194 15.69 6.18 4.92
C LEU A 194 15.17 6.56 3.53
N ILE A 195 16.10 6.67 2.57
CA ILE A 195 15.77 7.05 1.20
C ILE A 195 15.56 5.79 0.35
N LYS A 196 14.38 5.64 -0.25
CA LYS A 196 14.00 4.50 -1.12
C LYS A 196 14.43 3.15 -0.54
N PRO A 197 14.09 2.84 0.70
CA PRO A 197 14.43 1.55 1.26
C PRO A 197 13.79 0.42 0.46
N ASP A 198 14.39 -0.76 0.54
CA ASP A 198 13.80 -1.95 -0.08
C ASP A 198 12.38 -2.19 0.41
N ILE A 199 11.48 -2.61 -0.47
CA ILE A 199 10.06 -2.76 -0.12
C ILE A 199 9.82 -3.77 0.99
N LYS A 200 10.57 -4.87 1.07
CA LYS A 200 10.47 -5.83 2.17
C LYS A 200 10.92 -5.20 3.48
N HIS A 201 11.94 -4.35 3.43
CA HIS A 201 12.39 -3.59 4.60
C HIS A 201 11.34 -2.56 5.04
N VAL A 202 10.68 -1.86 4.09
CA VAL A 202 9.56 -0.97 4.40
C VAL A 202 8.42 -1.72 5.10
N VAL A 203 8.06 -2.90 4.60
CA VAL A 203 7.03 -3.73 5.21
C VAL A 203 7.40 -4.12 6.64
N ASP A 204 8.64 -4.54 6.87
CA ASP A 204 9.13 -4.90 8.20
C ASP A 204 9.14 -3.69 9.15
N LEU A 205 9.56 -2.52 8.67
CA LEU A 205 9.55 -1.29 9.45
C LEU A 205 8.15 -0.85 9.85
N VAL A 206 7.20 -0.86 8.91
CA VAL A 206 5.80 -0.48 9.19
C VAL A 206 5.15 -1.48 10.13
N ALA A 207 5.37 -2.78 9.93
CA ALA A 207 4.75 -3.83 10.72
C ALA A 207 5.23 -3.88 12.18
N ASN A 208 6.42 -3.36 12.46
CA ASN A 208 7.06 -3.47 13.77
C ASN A 208 7.32 -2.12 14.46
N CYS A 209 6.85 -0.99 13.91
CA CYS A 209 6.96 0.29 14.57
C CYS A 209 6.01 0.38 15.78
N ASP A 210 6.38 1.19 16.76
CA ASP A 210 5.52 1.44 17.93
C ASP A 210 4.43 2.45 17.63
N TYR A 211 4.73 3.42 16.76
CA TYR A 211 3.79 4.40 16.23
C TYR A 211 4.04 4.63 14.74
N TYR A 212 2.99 4.81 14.00
CA TYR A 212 3.02 5.19 12.58
C TYR A 212 2.41 6.57 12.40
N ALA A 213 3.12 7.44 11.68
CA ALA A 213 2.59 8.71 11.20
C ALA A 213 2.83 8.85 9.69
N GLY A 214 1.92 9.49 8.98
CA GLY A 214 2.07 9.72 7.55
C GLY A 214 0.78 10.09 6.86
N CYS A 215 0.83 10.19 5.54
CA CYS A 215 -0.36 10.38 4.73
C CYS A 215 -0.94 9.05 4.24
N ASP A 216 -2.06 9.14 3.56
CA ASP A 216 -2.70 8.03 2.88
C ASP A 216 -1.79 7.44 1.79
N SER A 217 -1.43 6.19 1.97
CA SER A 217 -0.48 5.46 1.11
C SER A 217 -0.54 3.95 1.38
N PHE A 218 0.21 3.16 0.65
CA PHE A 218 0.34 1.73 0.95
C PHE A 218 0.92 1.47 2.35
N CYS A 219 1.78 2.34 2.86
CA CYS A 219 2.31 2.24 4.22
C CYS A 219 1.22 2.42 5.27
N SER A 220 0.29 3.36 5.06
CA SER A 220 -0.83 3.56 5.98
C SER A 220 -1.79 2.37 6.00
N ILE A 221 -2.02 1.75 4.84
CA ILE A 221 -2.80 0.51 4.74
C ILE A 221 -2.14 -0.61 5.52
N LEU A 222 -0.84 -0.78 5.35
CA LEU A 222 -0.08 -1.80 6.06
C LEU A 222 -0.06 -1.53 7.58
N ALA A 223 0.15 -0.27 7.98
CA ALA A 223 0.06 0.13 9.38
C ALA A 223 -1.32 -0.20 9.99
N ALA A 224 -2.41 0.07 9.25
CA ALA A 224 -3.78 -0.26 9.66
C ALA A 224 -4.02 -1.77 9.85
N LYS A 225 -3.19 -2.60 9.24
CA LYS A 225 -3.22 -4.06 9.42
C LYS A 225 -2.35 -4.55 10.58
N ALA A 226 -1.32 -3.81 10.91
CA ALA A 226 -0.29 -4.22 11.87
C ALA A 226 -0.48 -3.59 13.26
N LEU A 227 -1.00 -2.37 13.33
CA LEU A 227 -1.02 -1.56 14.54
C LEU A 227 -2.42 -1.33 15.11
N PRO A 228 -2.55 -1.15 16.43
CA PRO A 228 -3.75 -0.62 17.04
C PRO A 228 -4.04 0.81 16.57
N LYS A 229 -5.33 1.20 16.54
CA LYS A 229 -5.78 2.51 16.05
C LYS A 229 -5.15 3.71 16.79
N ASP A 230 -4.95 3.58 18.09
CA ASP A 230 -4.36 4.61 18.94
C ASP A 230 -2.85 4.83 18.71
N LYS A 231 -2.23 3.97 17.90
CA LYS A 231 -0.82 4.08 17.48
C LYS A 231 -0.63 4.54 16.05
N MET A 232 -1.71 4.98 15.39
CA MET A 232 -1.69 5.38 13.99
C MET A 232 -2.20 6.80 13.79
N PHE A 233 -1.42 7.59 13.06
CA PHE A 233 -1.68 8.98 12.76
C PHE A 233 -1.63 9.20 11.26
N ILE A 234 -2.79 9.07 10.60
CA ILE A 234 -2.87 9.12 9.13
C ILE A 234 -3.56 10.41 8.71
N LYS A 235 -2.82 11.24 7.98
CA LYS A 235 -3.36 12.44 7.36
C LYS A 235 -4.10 12.05 6.09
N GLN A 236 -5.42 12.27 6.11
CA GLN A 236 -6.27 12.04 4.94
C GLN A 236 -6.36 13.28 4.07
N SER A 237 -6.54 13.09 2.77
CA SER A 237 -6.86 14.18 1.87
C SER A 237 -8.28 14.70 2.14
N PRO A 238 -8.49 16.03 2.16
CA PRO A 238 -9.82 16.61 2.31
C PRO A 238 -10.79 16.26 1.15
N ASN A 239 -10.26 15.93 -0.01
CA ASN A 239 -11.05 15.53 -1.17
C ASN A 239 -11.34 14.04 -1.24
N PHE A 240 -11.11 13.36 -0.15
CA PHE A 240 -11.16 11.91 -0.09
C PHE A 240 -12.62 11.42 -0.07
N THR A 241 -13.11 11.06 -1.23
CA THR A 241 -14.45 10.50 -1.41
C THR A 241 -14.44 8.99 -1.29
N GLY A 242 -15.19 8.45 -0.34
CA GLY A 242 -15.72 7.09 -0.32
C GLY A 242 -14.76 5.88 -0.39
N TRP A 243 -13.73 5.93 -1.23
CA TRP A 243 -12.80 4.84 -1.46
C TRP A 243 -12.05 4.43 -0.19
N ASN A 244 -11.58 5.38 0.61
CA ASN A 244 -10.79 5.04 1.80
C ASN A 244 -11.62 4.66 3.00
N ASN A 245 -12.81 5.20 3.16
CA ASN A 245 -13.73 4.66 4.16
C ASN A 245 -13.97 3.19 3.93
N TRP A 246 -13.88 2.78 2.71
CA TRP A 246 -14.06 1.45 2.23
C TRP A 246 -12.79 0.59 2.35
N LEU A 247 -11.63 1.08 1.93
CA LEU A 247 -10.34 0.44 2.13
C LEU A 247 -10.01 0.27 3.62
N TYR A 248 -10.44 1.18 4.46
CA TYR A 248 -10.21 1.18 5.90
C TYR A 248 -11.42 0.70 6.72
N ARG A 249 -12.50 0.21 6.10
CA ARG A 249 -13.72 -0.15 6.84
C ARG A 249 -13.50 -1.15 7.97
N ALA A 250 -12.52 -2.03 7.87
CA ALA A 250 -12.15 -2.94 8.94
C ALA A 250 -11.14 -2.33 9.95
N PHE A 251 -10.49 -1.24 9.56
CA PHE A 251 -9.44 -0.56 10.31
C PHE A 251 -9.56 0.94 10.09
N LEU A 252 -10.71 1.52 10.48
CA LEU A 252 -10.92 2.96 10.34
C LEU A 252 -9.84 3.71 11.11
N PRO A 253 -8.88 4.35 10.45
CA PRO A 253 -7.98 5.24 11.13
C PRO A 253 -8.79 6.44 11.62
N HIS A 254 -8.38 7.01 12.75
CA HIS A 254 -8.95 8.28 13.19
C HIS A 254 -8.58 9.39 12.20
N SER A 255 -9.45 10.39 12.06
CA SER A 255 -9.05 11.60 11.37
C SER A 255 -7.87 12.26 12.07
N PRO A 256 -7.01 13.03 11.37
CA PRO A 256 -5.91 13.76 12.02
C PRO A 256 -6.37 14.63 13.20
N GLU A 257 -7.56 15.25 13.10
CA GLU A 257 -8.16 16.04 14.16
C GLU A 257 -8.49 15.20 15.39
N GLU A 258 -9.14 14.06 15.22
CA GLU A 258 -9.48 13.16 16.33
C GLU A 258 -8.24 12.65 17.02
N VAL A 259 -7.21 12.31 16.25
CA VAL A 259 -5.93 11.88 16.79
C VAL A 259 -5.25 12.97 17.58
N ARG A 260 -5.19 14.21 17.07
CA ARG A 260 -4.67 15.37 17.81
C ARG A 260 -5.43 15.61 19.11
N GLN A 261 -6.75 15.44 19.10
CA GLN A 261 -7.57 15.56 20.30
C GLN A 261 -7.26 14.44 21.32
N ILE A 262 -7.16 13.20 20.87
CA ILE A 262 -6.78 12.05 21.71
C ILE A 262 -5.39 12.30 22.31
N TYR A 263 -4.44 12.74 21.48
CA TYR A 263 -3.09 13.04 21.92
C TYR A 263 -3.05 14.19 22.96
N LYS A 264 -3.74 15.32 22.69
CA LYS A 264 -3.86 16.43 23.66
C LYS A 264 -4.48 16.00 24.99
N GLN A 265 -5.43 15.08 24.97
CA GLN A 265 -6.03 14.51 26.19
C GLN A 265 -5.05 13.62 26.96
N HIS A 266 -4.11 12.98 26.29
CA HIS A 266 -3.09 12.12 26.91
C HIS A 266 -1.88 12.90 27.43
N ILE A 267 -1.47 13.96 26.73
CA ILE A 267 -0.36 14.84 27.16
C ILE A 267 -0.82 15.85 28.23
N GLY A 268 -2.07 16.25 28.20
CA GLY A 268 -2.65 17.20 29.15
C GLY A 268 -2.97 16.61 30.51
N ARG A 269 -2.56 15.37 30.75
CA ARG A 269 -2.62 14.69 32.06
C ARG A 269 -1.22 14.48 32.57
#